data_c23916a341b3e1c0840f252c20a12c64
#
_entry.id   c23916a341b3e1c0840f252c20a12c64
#
_cell.length_a   1.000
_cell.length_b   1.000
_cell.length_c   1.000
_cell.angle_alpha   90.00
_cell.angle_beta   90.00
_cell.angle_gamma   90.00
#
_symmetry.space_group_name_H-M   'P 1'
#
loop_
_entity.id
_entity.type
_entity.pdbx_description
1 polymer ?
#
loop_
_entity_poly.entity_id
_entity_poly.type
_entity_poly.pdbx_seq_one_letter_code
_entity_poly.pdbx_strand_id
1 'polypeptide(L)'
;EHYCRSFHGWFCSAAPIRDSRNAIVGVLNVTLPSALYHHHTRGMMEAAAHAIAEQLRLRLLLQEQKAIIEMLDEGVVVLEGDGTIRTLNNKAQAMLDLPPDAVHGNIQDIIFSSDIIRAILSESGQFSDQEAFLQLKGGSLNCMLSLTRLESGKGRVLTLRETKRIKESAVRVTGAKAVYTFDHIVGNAPATQEVVRMARMAAQSDVTT
;
A
#
# COMPACT_ATOMS: atom_id res chain seq x y z
N GLU A 1 38.14 -39.52 0.45
CA GLU A 1 37.40 -40.71 -0.04
C GLU A 1 36.14 -40.91 0.79
N HIS A 2 35.05 -41.34 0.14
CA HIS A 2 33.82 -41.69 0.84
C HIS A 2 33.99 -43.00 1.62
N TYR A 3 33.37 -43.12 2.77
CA TYR A 3 33.41 -44.32 3.59
C TYR A 3 32.84 -45.56 2.85
N CYS A 4 31.74 -45.34 2.09
CA CYS A 4 31.13 -46.41 1.31
C CYS A 4 31.83 -46.59 -0.04
N ARG A 5 32.27 -47.81 -0.37
CA ARG A 5 32.99 -48.13 -1.61
C ARG A 5 32.21 -47.80 -2.87
N SER A 6 30.89 -47.91 -2.82
CA SER A 6 30.00 -47.53 -3.94
C SER A 6 30.12 -46.06 -4.37
N PHE A 7 30.62 -45.19 -3.50
CA PHE A 7 30.76 -43.74 -3.77
C PHE A 7 32.22 -43.31 -4.00
N HIS A 8 33.19 -44.26 -4.04
CA HIS A 8 34.59 -43.89 -4.31
C HIS A 8 34.80 -43.22 -5.67
N GLY A 9 33.91 -43.47 -6.64
CA GLY A 9 33.94 -42.79 -7.95
C GLY A 9 33.28 -41.42 -8.00
N TRP A 10 32.83 -40.89 -6.85
CA TRP A 10 32.12 -39.63 -6.76
C TRP A 10 32.90 -38.60 -5.96
N PHE A 11 32.71 -37.33 -6.35
CA PHE A 11 33.22 -36.15 -5.68
C PHE A 11 32.04 -35.28 -5.24
N CYS A 12 32.09 -34.79 -3.99
CA CYS A 12 31.10 -33.86 -3.45
C CYS A 12 31.79 -32.54 -3.08
N SER A 13 31.18 -31.45 -3.44
CA SER A 13 31.54 -30.12 -2.96
C SER A 13 30.32 -29.46 -2.35
N ALA A 14 30.48 -28.91 -1.15
CA ALA A 14 29.39 -28.26 -0.44
C ALA A 14 29.82 -26.89 0.08
N ALA A 15 28.88 -25.92 0.04
CA ALA A 15 29.07 -24.60 0.61
C ALA A 15 27.86 -24.23 1.49
N PRO A 16 28.08 -23.65 2.69
CA PRO A 16 26.99 -23.21 3.53
C PRO A 16 26.35 -21.95 2.99
N ILE A 17 25.02 -21.90 3.00
CA ILE A 17 24.23 -20.69 2.75
C ILE A 17 24.00 -20.04 4.11
N ARG A 18 24.44 -18.78 4.28
CA ARG A 18 24.33 -18.06 5.55
C ARG A 18 23.40 -16.88 5.45
N ASP A 19 22.66 -16.62 6.52
CA ASP A 19 21.82 -15.44 6.66
C ASP A 19 22.63 -14.18 7.05
N SER A 20 21.95 -13.04 7.22
CA SER A 20 22.55 -11.77 7.64
C SER A 20 23.17 -11.80 9.04
N ARG A 21 22.84 -12.81 9.87
CA ARG A 21 23.39 -13.04 11.21
C ARG A 21 24.52 -14.08 11.20
N ASN A 22 24.98 -14.47 10.00
CA ASN A 22 25.99 -15.51 9.79
C ASN A 22 25.56 -16.93 10.23
N ALA A 23 24.25 -17.14 10.50
CA ALA A 23 23.71 -18.45 10.78
C ALA A 23 23.54 -19.28 9.50
N ILE A 24 23.82 -20.57 9.56
CA ILE A 24 23.64 -21.48 8.42
C ILE A 24 22.13 -21.77 8.27
N VAL A 25 21.55 -21.32 7.15
CA VAL A 25 20.15 -21.56 6.80
C VAL A 25 19.97 -22.66 5.75
N GLY A 26 21.05 -23.11 5.16
CA GLY A 26 21.06 -24.21 4.20
C GLY A 26 22.47 -24.58 3.77
N VAL A 27 22.55 -25.63 2.97
CA VAL A 27 23.80 -26.08 2.36
C VAL A 27 23.55 -26.35 0.88
N LEU A 28 24.33 -25.71 0.03
CA LEU A 28 24.39 -26.05 -1.39
C LEU A 28 25.40 -27.17 -1.60
N ASN A 29 24.97 -28.30 -2.17
CA ASN A 29 25.84 -29.43 -2.45
C ASN A 29 25.77 -29.82 -3.92
N VAL A 30 26.91 -30.14 -4.49
CA VAL A 30 27.02 -30.74 -5.82
C VAL A 30 27.79 -32.06 -5.72
N THR A 31 27.25 -33.07 -6.37
CA THR A 31 27.88 -34.40 -6.43
C THR A 31 28.13 -34.74 -7.92
N LEU A 32 29.37 -35.05 -8.24
CA LEU A 32 29.84 -35.34 -9.60
C LEU A 32 30.68 -36.61 -9.63
N PRO A 33 30.76 -37.34 -10.77
CA PRO A 33 31.79 -38.34 -11.00
C PRO A 33 33.16 -37.76 -10.79
N SER A 34 34.09 -38.49 -10.13
CA SER A 34 35.45 -38.01 -9.84
C SER A 34 36.24 -37.59 -11.08
N ALA A 35 35.92 -38.21 -12.22
CA ALA A 35 36.53 -37.86 -13.53
C ALA A 35 36.18 -36.41 -13.98
N LEU A 36 35.08 -35.84 -13.46
CA LEU A 36 34.64 -34.46 -13.77
C LEU A 36 35.09 -33.47 -12.70
N TYR A 37 35.93 -33.89 -11.76
CA TYR A 37 36.44 -33.00 -10.73
C TYR A 37 37.26 -31.88 -11.33
N HIS A 38 36.95 -30.66 -10.89
CA HIS A 38 37.70 -29.47 -11.24
C HIS A 38 37.94 -28.64 -9.98
N HIS A 39 39.16 -28.15 -9.79
CA HIS A 39 39.52 -27.37 -8.60
C HIS A 39 38.74 -26.04 -8.46
N HIS A 40 38.18 -25.50 -9.56
CA HIS A 40 37.32 -24.33 -9.51
C HIS A 40 35.89 -24.65 -8.97
N THR A 41 35.49 -25.92 -8.89
CA THR A 41 34.15 -26.32 -8.43
C THR A 41 33.83 -25.75 -7.03
N ARG A 42 34.84 -25.76 -6.14
CA ARG A 42 34.67 -25.20 -4.79
C ARG A 42 34.35 -23.70 -4.83
N GLY A 43 35.12 -22.92 -5.57
CA GLY A 43 34.91 -21.48 -5.71
C GLY A 43 33.57 -21.16 -6.33
N MET A 44 33.13 -21.93 -7.32
CA MET A 44 31.79 -21.77 -7.92
C MET A 44 30.68 -22.07 -6.90
N MET A 45 30.84 -23.10 -6.06
CA MET A 45 29.86 -23.44 -5.01
C MET A 45 29.78 -22.35 -3.95
N GLU A 46 30.90 -21.79 -3.51
CA GLU A 46 30.96 -20.69 -2.57
C GLU A 46 30.27 -19.43 -3.15
N ALA A 47 30.56 -19.08 -4.41
CA ALA A 47 29.91 -17.95 -5.11
C ALA A 47 28.41 -18.17 -5.29
N ALA A 48 28.00 -19.38 -5.67
CA ALA A 48 26.57 -19.71 -5.80
C ALA A 48 25.83 -19.67 -4.46
N ALA A 49 26.42 -20.20 -3.39
CA ALA A 49 25.87 -20.13 -2.04
C ALA A 49 25.69 -18.68 -1.57
N HIS A 50 26.67 -17.84 -1.85
CA HIS A 50 26.61 -16.39 -1.56
C HIS A 50 25.49 -15.70 -2.36
N ALA A 51 25.38 -15.96 -3.66
CA ALA A 51 24.31 -15.41 -4.49
C ALA A 51 22.91 -15.81 -3.99
N ILE A 52 22.74 -17.08 -3.56
CA ILE A 52 21.50 -17.55 -2.97
C ILE A 52 21.21 -16.82 -1.65
N ALA A 53 22.22 -16.63 -0.79
CA ALA A 53 22.08 -15.91 0.47
C ALA A 53 21.60 -14.46 0.24
N GLU A 54 22.21 -13.73 -0.70
CA GLU A 54 21.80 -12.37 -1.08
C GLU A 54 20.38 -12.34 -1.65
N GLN A 55 20.02 -13.30 -2.49
CA GLN A 55 18.65 -13.39 -3.03
C GLN A 55 17.60 -13.63 -1.93
N LEU A 56 17.90 -14.48 -0.95
CA LEU A 56 17.02 -14.72 0.20
C LEU A 56 16.88 -13.47 1.06
N ARG A 57 17.98 -12.76 1.29
CA ARG A 57 18.00 -11.49 2.02
C ARG A 57 17.13 -10.43 1.35
N LEU A 58 17.28 -10.23 0.04
CA LEU A 58 16.46 -9.28 -0.72
C LEU A 58 14.97 -9.64 -0.67
N ARG A 59 14.63 -10.92 -0.79
CA ARG A 59 13.24 -11.38 -0.66
C ARG A 59 12.66 -11.07 0.71
N LEU A 60 13.42 -11.30 1.78
CA LEU A 60 12.97 -11.02 3.15
C LEU A 60 12.72 -9.52 3.33
N LEU A 61 13.63 -8.66 2.89
CA LEU A 61 13.47 -7.20 2.95
C LEU A 61 12.23 -6.72 2.19
N LEU A 62 11.98 -7.26 0.99
CA LEU A 62 10.79 -6.94 0.21
C LEU A 62 9.50 -7.40 0.90
N GLN A 63 9.51 -8.56 1.56
CA GLN A 63 8.36 -9.05 2.34
C GLN A 63 8.10 -8.16 3.56
N GLU A 64 9.14 -7.75 4.28
CA GLU A 64 9.02 -6.83 5.42
C GLU A 64 8.46 -5.47 4.98
N GLN A 65 8.97 -4.89 3.88
CA GLN A 65 8.44 -3.63 3.33
C GLN A 65 6.98 -3.76 2.91
N LYS A 66 6.61 -4.86 2.25
CA LYS A 66 5.22 -5.12 1.88
C LYS A 66 4.33 -5.23 3.11
N ALA A 67 4.75 -5.96 4.14
CA ALA A 67 3.98 -6.09 5.38
C ALA A 67 3.75 -4.74 6.06
N ILE A 68 4.77 -3.85 6.09
CA ILE A 68 4.64 -2.50 6.64
C ILE A 68 3.58 -1.70 5.88
N ILE A 69 3.62 -1.71 4.54
CA ILE A 69 2.66 -0.99 3.69
C ILE A 69 1.24 -1.53 3.88
N GLU A 70 1.08 -2.85 4.05
CA GLU A 70 -0.23 -3.48 4.30
C GLU A 70 -0.80 -3.17 5.69
N MET A 71 0.04 -2.83 6.67
CA MET A 71 -0.38 -2.45 8.02
C MET A 71 -0.84 -0.99 8.12
N LEU A 72 -0.58 -0.15 7.11
CA LEU A 72 -1.01 1.24 7.11
C LEU A 72 -2.55 1.33 7.04
N ASP A 73 -3.12 2.22 7.84
CA ASP A 73 -4.58 2.52 7.82
C ASP A 73 -4.95 3.46 6.66
N GLU A 74 -4.01 3.70 5.77
CA GLU A 74 -4.14 4.52 4.57
C GLU A 74 -4.05 3.66 3.32
N GLY A 75 -4.85 4.00 2.31
CA GLY A 75 -4.70 3.43 0.98
C GLY A 75 -3.43 3.97 0.34
N VAL A 76 -2.56 3.09 -0.13
CA VAL A 76 -1.32 3.45 -0.84
C VAL A 76 -1.37 2.87 -2.23
N VAL A 77 -1.18 3.75 -3.24
CA VAL A 77 -1.11 3.37 -4.66
C VAL A 77 0.19 3.92 -5.24
N VAL A 78 1.00 3.06 -5.82
CA VAL A 78 2.20 3.46 -6.55
C VAL A 78 1.88 3.47 -8.03
N LEU A 79 2.12 4.61 -8.66
CA LEU A 79 1.83 4.88 -10.07
C LEU A 79 3.12 5.08 -10.87
N GLU A 80 3.13 4.63 -12.10
CA GLU A 80 4.10 5.06 -13.10
C GLU A 80 3.79 6.49 -13.58
N GLY A 81 4.68 7.08 -14.37
CA GLY A 81 4.53 8.45 -14.88
C GLY A 81 3.30 8.66 -15.77
N ASP A 82 2.83 7.62 -16.43
CA ASP A 82 1.66 7.60 -17.31
C ASP A 82 0.33 7.31 -16.59
N GLY A 83 0.38 7.08 -15.25
CA GLY A 83 -0.78 6.74 -14.44
C GLY A 83 -1.07 5.24 -14.34
N THR A 84 -0.21 4.38 -14.89
CA THR A 84 -0.33 2.92 -14.71
C THR A 84 -0.07 2.53 -13.26
N ILE A 85 -0.94 1.69 -12.68
CA ILE A 85 -0.82 1.20 -11.32
C ILE A 85 0.26 0.13 -11.27
N ARG A 86 1.35 0.43 -10.58
CA ARG A 86 2.46 -0.50 -10.35
C ARG A 86 2.20 -1.43 -9.17
N THR A 87 1.68 -0.90 -8.09
CA THR A 87 1.28 -1.65 -6.89
C THR A 87 0.32 -0.84 -6.04
N LEU A 88 -0.47 -1.53 -5.23
CA LEU A 88 -1.39 -0.94 -4.26
C LEU A 88 -1.49 -1.85 -3.04
N ASN A 89 -1.82 -1.29 -1.88
CA ASN A 89 -2.08 -2.08 -0.67
C ASN A 89 -3.56 -2.48 -0.58
N ASN A 90 -3.87 -3.44 0.29
CA ASN A 90 -5.23 -3.93 0.51
C ASN A 90 -6.21 -2.82 0.89
N LYS A 91 -5.73 -1.80 1.60
CA LYS A 91 -6.55 -0.65 2.00
C LYS A 91 -6.96 0.20 0.79
N ALA A 92 -6.03 0.52 -0.11
CA ALA A 92 -6.34 1.22 -1.37
C ALA A 92 -7.31 0.40 -2.23
N GLN A 93 -7.09 -0.92 -2.32
CA GLN A 93 -7.97 -1.82 -3.05
C GLN A 93 -9.41 -1.77 -2.54
N ALA A 94 -9.58 -1.84 -1.22
CA ALA A 94 -10.90 -1.76 -0.59
C ALA A 94 -11.56 -0.37 -0.74
N MET A 95 -10.76 0.72 -0.61
CA MET A 95 -11.27 2.09 -0.73
C MET A 95 -11.70 2.45 -2.15
N LEU A 96 -10.98 1.95 -3.16
CA LEU A 96 -11.22 2.22 -4.58
C LEU A 96 -12.14 1.17 -5.23
N ASP A 97 -12.63 0.19 -4.46
CA ASP A 97 -13.47 -0.93 -4.93
C ASP A 97 -12.84 -1.66 -6.13
N LEU A 98 -11.56 -2.01 -6.00
CA LEU A 98 -10.78 -2.61 -7.06
C LEU A 98 -10.68 -4.12 -6.93
N PRO A 99 -10.73 -4.86 -8.05
CA PRO A 99 -10.43 -6.28 -8.05
C PRO A 99 -8.94 -6.56 -7.77
N PRO A 100 -8.57 -7.79 -7.32
CA PRO A 100 -7.18 -8.15 -7.01
C PRO A 100 -6.20 -8.00 -8.18
N ASP A 101 -6.69 -8.03 -9.41
CA ASP A 101 -5.94 -7.92 -10.66
C ASP A 101 -5.86 -6.50 -11.24
N ALA A 102 -6.27 -5.49 -10.45
CA ALA A 102 -6.22 -4.07 -10.86
C ALA A 102 -4.78 -3.53 -11.06
N VAL A 103 -3.77 -4.27 -10.62
CA VAL A 103 -2.36 -3.98 -10.92
C VAL A 103 -2.15 -4.04 -12.43
N HIS A 104 -1.42 -3.06 -12.98
CA HIS A 104 -1.23 -2.78 -14.42
C HIS A 104 -2.40 -2.08 -15.13
N GLY A 105 -3.53 -1.81 -14.45
CA GLY A 105 -4.58 -0.90 -14.95
C GLY A 105 -4.14 0.56 -14.84
N ASN A 106 -4.90 1.45 -15.50
CA ASN A 106 -4.63 2.88 -15.42
C ASN A 106 -5.55 3.56 -14.38
N ILE A 107 -5.00 4.46 -13.58
CA ILE A 107 -5.75 5.19 -12.55
C ILE A 107 -6.91 6.01 -13.13
N GLN A 108 -6.81 6.44 -14.40
CA GLN A 108 -7.87 7.17 -15.10
C GLN A 108 -9.13 6.32 -15.35
N ASP A 109 -8.98 5.00 -15.42
CA ASP A 109 -10.12 4.08 -15.60
C ASP A 109 -10.89 3.83 -14.29
N ILE A 110 -10.33 4.29 -13.17
CA ILE A 110 -10.83 4.07 -11.82
C ILE A 110 -11.42 5.36 -11.24
N ILE A 111 -10.68 6.46 -11.35
CA ILE A 111 -11.06 7.79 -10.84
C ILE A 111 -11.53 8.64 -12.00
N PHE A 112 -12.78 9.12 -11.95
CA PHE A 112 -13.38 9.93 -13.01
C PHE A 112 -13.32 11.45 -12.76
N SER A 113 -12.71 11.87 -11.65
CA SER A 113 -12.53 13.30 -11.30
C SER A 113 -11.40 13.92 -12.13
N SER A 114 -11.75 14.65 -13.18
CA SER A 114 -10.82 15.18 -14.19
C SER A 114 -9.70 16.05 -13.62
N ASP A 115 -10.00 16.88 -12.61
CA ASP A 115 -9.02 17.78 -12.01
C ASP A 115 -7.97 17.04 -11.18
N ILE A 116 -8.41 16.00 -10.46
CA ILE A 116 -7.53 15.13 -9.66
C ILE A 116 -6.64 14.31 -10.60
N ILE A 117 -7.21 13.73 -11.65
CA ILE A 117 -6.43 12.99 -12.65
C ILE A 117 -5.40 13.88 -13.31
N ARG A 118 -5.77 15.11 -13.68
CA ARG A 118 -4.83 16.09 -14.25
C ARG A 118 -3.70 16.41 -13.28
N ALA A 119 -4.00 16.59 -11.98
CA ALA A 119 -3.00 16.82 -10.95
C ALA A 119 -2.08 15.60 -10.76
N ILE A 120 -2.65 14.38 -10.76
CA ILE A 120 -1.88 13.12 -10.65
C ILE A 120 -0.94 12.95 -11.84
N LEU A 121 -1.35 13.26 -13.05
CA LEU A 121 -0.56 13.07 -14.28
C LEU A 121 0.39 14.21 -14.60
N SER A 122 0.20 15.39 -13.97
CA SER A 122 1.08 16.55 -14.18
C SER A 122 2.52 16.23 -13.75
N GLU A 123 3.49 16.63 -14.54
CA GLU A 123 4.92 16.48 -14.21
C GLU A 123 5.32 17.18 -12.90
N SER A 124 4.65 18.26 -12.54
CA SER A 124 4.86 19.02 -11.31
C SER A 124 3.88 18.62 -10.19
N GLY A 125 3.00 17.64 -10.43
CA GLY A 125 1.96 17.22 -9.49
C GLY A 125 2.57 16.70 -8.19
N GLN A 126 2.41 17.49 -7.12
CA GLN A 126 2.71 17.13 -5.75
C GLN A 126 1.74 17.91 -4.86
N PHE A 127 1.09 17.23 -3.94
CA PHE A 127 0.20 17.85 -2.95
C PHE A 127 0.14 16.98 -1.70
N SER A 128 -0.19 17.57 -0.57
CA SER A 128 -0.32 16.89 0.71
C SER A 128 -1.64 17.27 1.35
N ASP A 129 -2.31 16.27 1.92
CA ASP A 129 -3.54 16.42 2.73
C ASP A 129 -4.62 17.30 2.05
N GLN A 130 -4.83 17.08 0.76
CA GLN A 130 -5.88 17.75 0.00
C GLN A 130 -7.19 16.96 0.14
N GLU A 131 -8.24 17.61 0.62
CA GLU A 131 -9.57 16.99 0.63
C GLU A 131 -10.09 16.84 -0.80
N ALA A 132 -10.54 15.63 -1.13
CA ALA A 132 -10.99 15.28 -2.46
C ALA A 132 -12.23 14.39 -2.43
N PHE A 133 -13.12 14.66 -3.37
CA PHE A 133 -14.28 13.84 -3.65
C PHE A 133 -14.04 13.06 -4.94
N LEU A 134 -13.73 11.76 -4.77
CA LEU A 134 -13.45 10.88 -5.89
C LEU A 134 -14.74 10.26 -6.42
N GLN A 135 -14.97 10.38 -7.72
CA GLN A 135 -15.99 9.60 -8.41
C GLN A 135 -15.35 8.30 -8.92
N LEU A 136 -15.89 7.16 -8.49
CA LEU A 136 -15.46 5.81 -8.84
C LEU A 136 -16.58 5.08 -9.61
N LYS A 137 -16.27 3.95 -10.25
CA LYS A 137 -17.27 3.11 -10.93
C LYS A 137 -18.40 2.64 -10.00
N GLY A 138 -18.06 2.32 -8.74
CA GLY A 138 -18.99 1.78 -7.74
C GLY A 138 -19.64 2.83 -6.84
N GLY A 139 -19.32 4.13 -7.00
CA GLY A 139 -19.85 5.19 -6.14
C GLY A 139 -18.92 6.37 -5.98
N SER A 140 -18.95 7.01 -4.83
CA SER A 140 -18.10 8.17 -4.53
C SER A 140 -17.38 7.98 -3.19
N LEU A 141 -16.17 8.48 -3.11
CA LEU A 141 -15.31 8.41 -1.93
C LEU A 141 -14.86 9.82 -1.55
N ASN A 142 -15.15 10.22 -0.30
CA ASN A 142 -14.58 11.44 0.27
C ASN A 142 -13.34 11.08 1.09
N CYS A 143 -12.18 11.58 0.70
CA CYS A 143 -10.90 11.23 1.30
C CYS A 143 -9.91 12.39 1.25
N MET A 144 -8.91 12.32 2.13
CA MET A 144 -7.71 13.13 2.03
C MET A 144 -6.73 12.44 1.08
N LEU A 145 -6.22 13.17 0.12
CA LEU A 145 -5.23 12.71 -0.84
C LEU A 145 -3.89 13.38 -0.61
N SER A 146 -2.83 12.61 -0.75
CA SER A 146 -1.48 13.15 -0.89
C SER A 146 -0.78 12.47 -2.05
N LEU A 147 -0.05 13.24 -2.85
CA LEU A 147 0.71 12.77 -3.99
C LEU A 147 2.17 13.17 -3.83
N THR A 148 3.06 12.18 -3.80
CA THR A 148 4.50 12.38 -3.67
C THR A 148 5.23 11.70 -4.82
N ARG A 149 6.28 12.34 -5.33
CA ARG A 149 7.13 11.76 -6.38
C ARG A 149 8.18 10.86 -5.75
N LEU A 150 8.46 9.74 -6.40
CA LEU A 150 9.60 8.89 -6.04
C LEU A 150 10.90 9.52 -6.56
N GLU A 151 11.95 9.47 -5.75
CA GLU A 151 13.28 9.99 -6.11
C GLU A 151 13.87 9.32 -7.36
N SER A 152 13.45 8.11 -7.69
CA SER A 152 13.80 7.40 -8.93
C SER A 152 13.27 8.08 -10.22
N GLY A 153 12.53 9.16 -10.11
CA GLY A 153 12.20 10.10 -11.18
C GLY A 153 10.98 9.78 -12.04
N LYS A 154 10.46 8.56 -12.05
CA LYS A 154 9.35 8.17 -12.95
C LYS A 154 8.10 7.67 -12.24
N GLY A 155 8.14 7.45 -10.93
CA GLY A 155 7.01 6.94 -10.17
C GLY A 155 6.42 7.99 -9.23
N ARG A 156 5.17 7.78 -8.83
CA ARG A 156 4.44 8.58 -7.86
C ARG A 156 3.76 7.69 -6.84
N VAL A 157 3.67 8.18 -5.61
CA VAL A 157 2.90 7.53 -4.54
C VAL A 157 1.69 8.38 -4.25
N LEU A 158 0.51 7.82 -4.45
CA LEU A 158 -0.76 8.40 -4.06
C LEU A 158 -1.20 7.74 -2.76
N THR A 159 -1.44 8.53 -1.72
CA THR A 159 -2.04 8.05 -0.48
C THR A 159 -3.46 8.55 -0.33
N LEU A 160 -4.33 7.69 0.20
CA LEU A 160 -5.75 7.95 0.40
C LEU A 160 -6.10 7.67 1.87
N ARG A 161 -6.67 8.67 2.55
CA ARG A 161 -7.14 8.53 3.93
C ARG A 161 -8.62 8.90 4.02
N GLU A 162 -9.43 8.00 4.58
CA GLU A 162 -10.87 8.18 4.67
C GLU A 162 -11.28 9.33 5.60
N THR A 163 -12.02 10.32 5.10
CA THR A 163 -12.39 11.52 5.88
C THR A 163 -13.43 11.23 6.97
N LYS A 164 -14.22 10.15 6.83
CA LYS A 164 -15.21 9.74 7.84
C LYS A 164 -14.60 9.52 9.23
N ARG A 165 -13.42 8.89 9.31
CA ARG A 165 -12.73 8.65 10.60
C ARG A 165 -12.22 9.93 11.24
N ILE A 166 -11.82 10.93 10.45
CA ILE A 166 -11.35 12.21 10.98
C ILE A 166 -12.50 12.96 11.65
N LYS A 167 -13.69 13.00 11.02
CA LYS A 167 -14.88 13.65 11.61
C LYS A 167 -15.35 12.94 12.87
N GLU A 168 -15.36 11.61 12.89
CA GLU A 168 -15.70 10.83 14.10
C GLU A 168 -14.66 11.00 15.21
N SER A 169 -13.38 11.03 14.89
CA SER A 169 -12.31 11.25 15.87
C SER A 169 -12.30 12.69 16.39
N ALA A 170 -12.50 13.69 15.52
CA ALA A 170 -12.61 15.09 15.93
C ALA A 170 -13.86 15.31 16.82
N VAL A 171 -14.98 14.70 16.50
CA VAL A 171 -16.20 14.73 17.33
C VAL A 171 -15.97 14.05 18.68
N ARG A 172 -15.17 12.98 18.76
CA ARG A 172 -14.79 12.36 20.04
C ARG A 172 -13.86 13.21 20.87
N VAL A 173 -12.90 13.90 20.25
CA VAL A 173 -11.91 14.75 20.95
C VAL A 173 -12.53 16.08 21.40
N THR A 174 -13.42 16.66 20.60
CA THR A 174 -14.05 17.94 20.91
C THR A 174 -15.36 17.82 21.72
N GLY A 175 -15.87 16.60 21.93
CA GLY A 175 -17.12 16.40 22.70
C GLY A 175 -18.36 17.02 22.07
N ALA A 176 -18.27 17.52 20.85
CA ALA A 176 -19.36 18.20 20.16
C ALA A 176 -20.26 17.21 19.39
N LYS A 177 -20.89 16.28 20.12
CA LYS A 177 -22.19 15.80 19.67
C LYS A 177 -23.19 16.90 20.00
N ALA A 178 -23.88 17.42 18.97
CA ALA A 178 -25.07 18.20 19.22
C ALA A 178 -26.02 17.32 20.06
N VAL A 179 -26.03 17.57 21.37
CA VAL A 179 -26.84 16.80 22.32
C VAL A 179 -28.33 17.08 22.08
N TYR A 180 -28.64 18.16 21.37
CA TYR A 180 -29.96 18.61 21.07
C TYR A 180 -30.20 18.68 19.56
N THR A 181 -31.24 18.03 19.10
CA THR A 181 -31.77 18.14 17.73
C THR A 181 -33.03 18.99 17.77
N PHE A 182 -33.54 19.46 16.64
CA PHE A 182 -34.79 20.19 16.54
C PHE A 182 -35.99 19.42 17.17
N ASP A 183 -35.90 18.10 17.25
CA ASP A 183 -36.92 17.23 17.82
C ASP A 183 -36.92 17.24 19.38
N HIS A 184 -35.87 17.78 20.01
CA HIS A 184 -35.80 17.99 21.46
C HIS A 184 -36.38 19.34 21.91
N ILE A 185 -36.83 20.19 20.97
CA ILE A 185 -37.45 21.46 21.31
C ILE A 185 -38.91 21.18 21.76
N VAL A 186 -39.14 21.36 23.03
CA VAL A 186 -40.46 21.15 23.63
C VAL A 186 -41.27 22.45 23.53
N GLY A 187 -42.39 22.41 22.80
CA GLY A 187 -43.33 23.52 22.67
C GLY A 187 -44.21 23.39 21.46
N ASN A 188 -45.51 23.40 21.65
CA ASN A 188 -46.50 23.29 20.57
C ASN A 188 -47.15 24.64 20.21
N ALA A 189 -46.63 25.77 20.69
CA ALA A 189 -47.12 27.08 20.31
C ALA A 189 -46.85 27.37 18.82
N PRO A 190 -47.77 28.01 18.09
CA PRO A 190 -47.61 28.27 16.66
C PRO A 190 -46.31 29.04 16.34
N ALA A 191 -45.91 29.97 17.21
CA ALA A 191 -44.67 30.72 17.07
C ALA A 191 -43.42 29.84 17.18
N THR A 192 -43.43 28.86 18.09
CA THR A 192 -42.30 27.91 18.27
C THR A 192 -42.17 26.99 17.06
N GLN A 193 -43.26 26.51 16.52
CA GLN A 193 -43.26 25.66 15.32
C GLN A 193 -42.74 26.41 14.08
N GLU A 194 -43.07 27.68 13.95
CA GLU A 194 -42.59 28.54 12.84
C GLU A 194 -41.09 28.77 12.94
N VAL A 195 -40.54 29.03 14.12
CA VAL A 195 -39.11 29.18 14.36
C VAL A 195 -38.37 27.87 14.04
N VAL A 196 -38.88 26.71 14.50
CA VAL A 196 -38.26 25.40 14.21
C VAL A 196 -38.31 25.10 12.70
N ARG A 197 -39.38 25.45 12.00
CA ARG A 197 -39.48 25.32 10.55
C ARG A 197 -38.42 26.14 9.82
N MET A 198 -38.28 27.42 10.18
CA MET A 198 -37.28 28.32 9.59
C MET A 198 -35.85 27.83 9.89
N ALA A 199 -35.57 27.37 11.11
CA ALA A 199 -34.26 26.85 11.47
C ALA A 199 -33.90 25.55 10.71
N ARG A 200 -34.88 24.65 10.49
CA ARG A 200 -34.65 23.45 9.62
C ARG A 200 -34.36 23.82 8.18
N MET A 201 -35.04 24.83 7.63
CA MET A 201 -34.77 25.31 6.26
C MET A 201 -33.38 25.95 6.16
N ALA A 202 -33.01 26.75 7.15
CA ALA A 202 -31.65 27.35 7.21
C ALA A 202 -30.54 26.30 7.33
N ALA A 203 -30.76 25.24 8.13
CA ALA A 203 -29.80 24.13 8.29
C ALA A 203 -29.64 23.25 7.04
N GLN A 204 -30.57 23.31 6.09
CA GLN A 204 -30.49 22.61 4.82
C GLN A 204 -29.88 23.48 3.69
N SER A 205 -29.71 24.77 3.94
CA SER A 205 -29.03 25.69 3.01
C SER A 205 -27.58 25.86 3.44
N ASP A 206 -26.66 25.80 2.48
CA ASP A 206 -25.20 26.02 2.67
C ASP A 206 -24.83 27.49 2.95
N VAL A 207 -25.78 28.31 3.42
CA VAL A 207 -25.55 29.70 3.77
C VAL A 207 -25.12 29.75 5.23
N THR A 208 -23.83 29.97 5.44
CA THR A 208 -23.24 30.35 6.73
C THR A 208 -23.85 31.67 7.19
N THR A 209 -24.58 31.66 8.28
CA THR A 209 -24.93 32.85 9.07
C THR A 209 -23.82 33.16 10.06
#